data_43f9a138d91ab7d7a5dbb6a789359314
#
_entry.id   43f9a138d91ab7d7a5dbb6a789359314
#
_cell.length_a   1.000
_cell.length_b   1.000
_cell.length_c   1.000
_cell.angle_alpha   90.00
_cell.angle_beta   90.00
_cell.angle_gamma   90.00
#
_symmetry.space_group_name_H-M   'P 1'
#
loop_
_entity.id
_entity.type
_entity.pdbx_description
1 polymer ?
#
loop_
_entity_poly.entity_id
_entity_poly.type
_entity_poly.pdbx_seq_one_letter_code
_entity_poly.pdbx_strand_id
1 'polypeptide(L)'
;YADYWTGISQYLDWFDTIHWSERPLRPDWNHLRSDDKQVAFVWSTVHKYAGCPDLIGEIGGVKVIADFKTSNSPYRSSFPERGDRMGYGGFRKFQKCAQQMAAYRLALRERTGFVCDVALIIVSTEKTSQGIFIDSDQMDLYESRFLKRAQQFHDMYIDNDSQAADCSQ
;
A
#
# COMPACT_ATOMS: atom_id res chain seq x y z
N TYR A 1 -16.49 -13.80 7.01
CA TYR A 1 -16.00 -12.80 6.01
C TYR A 1 -16.93 -11.58 5.90
N ALA A 2 -18.26 -11.71 6.15
CA ALA A 2 -19.21 -10.60 6.05
C ALA A 2 -18.84 -9.43 6.99
N ASP A 3 -18.40 -9.73 8.20
CA ASP A 3 -18.08 -8.71 9.21
C ASP A 3 -16.85 -7.84 8.81
N TYR A 4 -15.83 -8.47 8.24
CA TYR A 4 -14.65 -7.74 7.75
C TYR A 4 -15.00 -6.83 6.56
N TRP A 5 -15.87 -7.30 5.68
CA TRP A 5 -16.30 -6.55 4.52
C TRP A 5 -17.10 -5.31 4.92
N THR A 6 -18.02 -5.44 5.86
CA THR A 6 -18.78 -4.30 6.39
C THR A 6 -17.84 -3.22 6.96
N GLY A 7 -16.77 -3.64 7.65
CA GLY A 7 -15.75 -2.73 8.14
C GLY A 7 -14.98 -1.98 7.05
N ILE A 8 -14.79 -2.60 5.87
CA ILE A 8 -14.07 -1.99 4.74
C ILE A 8 -15.01 -1.09 3.92
N SER A 9 -16.23 -1.55 3.63
CA SER A 9 -17.14 -0.89 2.69
C SER A 9 -17.49 0.54 3.08
N GLN A 10 -17.61 0.85 4.37
CA GLN A 10 -17.89 2.20 4.84
C GLN A 10 -16.83 3.24 4.44
N TYR A 11 -15.56 2.80 4.22
CA TYR A 11 -14.50 3.71 3.78
C TYR A 11 -14.53 3.95 2.28
N LEU A 12 -15.18 3.08 1.51
CA LEU A 12 -15.34 3.27 0.08
C LEU A 12 -16.30 4.42 -0.24
N ASP A 13 -17.24 4.69 0.66
CA ASP A 13 -18.16 5.83 0.55
C ASP A 13 -17.46 7.19 0.71
N TRP A 14 -16.20 7.21 1.15
CA TRP A 14 -15.41 8.44 1.24
C TRP A 14 -14.82 8.88 -0.09
N PHE A 15 -14.73 7.97 -1.07
CA PHE A 15 -14.14 8.27 -2.36
C PHE A 15 -15.14 8.96 -3.29
N ASP A 16 -14.74 10.11 -3.82
CA ASP A 16 -15.49 10.83 -4.86
C ASP A 16 -15.28 10.20 -6.22
N THR A 17 -14.06 9.67 -6.46
CA THR A 17 -13.66 9.04 -7.72
C THR A 17 -12.69 7.90 -7.44
N ILE A 18 -12.84 6.80 -8.18
CA ILE A 18 -11.88 5.68 -8.20
C ILE A 18 -11.27 5.60 -9.60
N HIS A 19 -9.96 5.84 -9.69
CA HIS A 19 -9.21 5.78 -10.95
C HIS A 19 -8.83 4.35 -11.30
N TRP A 20 -8.29 3.59 -10.32
CA TRP A 20 -7.83 2.21 -10.51
C TRP A 20 -8.15 1.38 -9.27
N SER A 21 -8.42 0.10 -9.50
CA SER A 21 -8.61 -0.89 -8.44
C SER A 21 -8.00 -2.23 -8.82
N GLU A 22 -7.57 -3.02 -7.84
CA GLU A 22 -7.04 -4.37 -8.07
C GLU A 22 -8.06 -5.27 -8.75
N ARG A 23 -9.33 -5.14 -8.35
CA ARG A 23 -10.44 -5.92 -8.89
C ARG A 23 -11.52 -5.02 -9.46
N PRO A 24 -12.33 -5.51 -10.40
CA PRO A 24 -13.50 -4.78 -10.84
C PRO A 24 -14.36 -4.38 -9.65
N LEU A 25 -14.78 -3.12 -9.63
CA LEU A 25 -15.71 -2.63 -8.62
C LEU A 25 -17.04 -3.39 -8.73
N ARG A 26 -17.76 -3.47 -7.63
CA ARG A 26 -19.14 -3.96 -7.64
C ARG A 26 -20.01 -3.06 -8.52
N PRO A 27 -21.05 -3.61 -9.16
CA PRO A 27 -21.91 -2.83 -10.07
C PRO A 27 -22.52 -1.58 -9.46
N ASP A 28 -22.83 -1.62 -8.17
CA ASP A 28 -23.36 -0.49 -7.40
C ASP A 28 -22.34 0.65 -7.18
N TRP A 29 -21.05 0.39 -7.39
CA TRP A 29 -19.98 1.37 -7.26
C TRP A 29 -19.34 1.81 -8.59
N ASN A 30 -19.81 1.29 -9.71
CA ASN A 30 -19.26 1.64 -11.02
C ASN A 30 -19.33 3.15 -11.32
N HIS A 31 -20.28 3.87 -10.69
CA HIS A 31 -20.36 5.33 -10.82
C HIS A 31 -19.15 6.09 -10.25
N LEU A 32 -18.34 5.46 -9.40
CA LEU A 32 -17.12 6.04 -8.82
C LEU A 32 -15.91 5.91 -9.75
N ARG A 33 -15.98 5.10 -10.81
CA ARG A 33 -14.85 4.88 -11.73
C ARG A 33 -14.71 5.99 -12.74
N SER A 34 -13.50 6.45 -12.93
CA SER A 34 -13.14 7.36 -14.02
C SER A 34 -12.80 6.64 -15.33
N ASP A 35 -12.36 5.37 -15.28
CA ASP A 35 -12.02 4.53 -16.42
C ASP A 35 -12.28 3.04 -16.11
N ASP A 36 -13.06 2.38 -16.99
CA ASP A 36 -13.53 1.00 -16.80
C ASP A 36 -12.48 -0.09 -17.02
N LYS A 37 -11.28 0.24 -17.48
CA LYS A 37 -10.36 -0.76 -18.02
C LYS A 37 -9.02 -0.89 -17.28
N GLN A 38 -8.75 -0.06 -16.28
CA GLN A 38 -7.43 -0.05 -15.68
C GLN A 38 -7.37 -0.80 -14.35
N VAL A 39 -6.53 -1.82 -14.33
CA VAL A 39 -6.15 -2.52 -13.11
C VAL A 39 -4.99 -1.78 -12.45
N ALA A 40 -5.03 -1.65 -11.13
CA ALA A 40 -4.01 -0.97 -10.33
C ALA A 40 -2.70 -1.77 -10.26
N PHE A 41 -2.12 -2.15 -11.40
CA PHE A 41 -0.84 -2.84 -11.44
C PHE A 41 0.30 -1.84 -11.67
N VAL A 42 1.24 -1.78 -10.74
CA VAL A 42 2.37 -0.86 -10.76
C VAL A 42 3.70 -1.61 -10.68
N TRP A 43 4.74 -1.07 -11.32
CA TRP A 43 6.10 -1.60 -11.23
C TRP A 43 7.14 -0.50 -11.39
N SER A 44 8.32 -0.75 -10.85
CA SER A 44 9.50 0.05 -11.07
C SER A 44 10.57 -0.77 -11.79
N THR A 45 10.98 -0.33 -12.97
CA THR A 45 12.10 -0.94 -13.71
C THR A 45 13.44 -0.52 -13.11
N VAL A 46 13.49 0.67 -12.52
CA VAL A 46 14.69 1.21 -11.86
C VAL A 46 15.02 0.41 -10.60
N HIS A 47 14.02 0.18 -9.77
CA HIS A 47 14.17 -0.49 -8.46
C HIS A 47 13.77 -1.97 -8.48
N LYS A 48 13.38 -2.51 -9.66
CA LYS A 48 13.12 -3.94 -9.93
C LYS A 48 12.10 -4.57 -8.97
N TYR A 49 10.94 -3.93 -8.81
CA TYR A 49 9.81 -4.49 -8.06
C TYR A 49 8.49 -4.19 -8.75
N ALA A 50 7.47 -4.94 -8.38
CA ALA A 50 6.10 -4.76 -8.86
C ALA A 50 5.10 -5.00 -7.73
N GLY A 51 3.88 -4.53 -7.92
CA GLY A 51 2.78 -4.75 -6.99
C GLY A 51 1.44 -4.24 -7.51
N CYS A 52 0.43 -4.43 -6.69
CA CYS A 52 -0.93 -4.02 -7.01
C CYS A 52 -1.55 -3.38 -5.77
N PRO A 53 -1.70 -2.04 -5.72
CA PRO A 53 -2.51 -1.40 -4.69
C PRO A 53 -3.98 -1.80 -4.86
N ASP A 54 -4.70 -1.93 -3.75
CA ASP A 54 -6.10 -2.33 -3.80
C ASP A 54 -6.97 -1.28 -4.49
N LEU A 55 -6.65 0.02 -4.28
CA LEU A 55 -7.41 1.12 -4.85
C LEU A 55 -6.59 2.41 -4.96
N ILE A 56 -6.83 3.17 -6.03
CA ILE A 56 -6.31 4.53 -6.24
C ILE A 56 -7.49 5.41 -6.65
N GLY A 57 -7.70 6.51 -5.91
CA GLY A 57 -8.85 7.39 -6.13
C GLY A 57 -8.65 8.77 -5.53
N GLU A 58 -9.74 9.49 -5.33
CA GLU A 58 -9.76 10.82 -4.71
C GLU A 58 -10.79 10.89 -3.58
N ILE A 59 -10.43 11.60 -2.53
CA ILE A 59 -11.30 11.95 -1.39
C ILE A 59 -11.20 13.46 -1.20
N GLY A 60 -12.29 14.20 -1.40
CA GLY A 60 -12.30 15.66 -1.30
C GLY A 60 -11.29 16.35 -2.24
N GLY A 61 -11.03 15.78 -3.42
CA GLY A 61 -10.05 16.27 -4.38
C GLY A 61 -8.60 15.93 -4.03
N VAL A 62 -8.34 15.21 -2.94
CA VAL A 62 -7.01 14.71 -2.56
C VAL A 62 -6.79 13.34 -3.18
N LYS A 63 -5.67 13.13 -3.86
CA LYS A 63 -5.31 11.86 -4.49
C LYS A 63 -4.82 10.86 -3.46
N VAL A 64 -5.51 9.73 -3.38
CA VAL A 64 -5.31 8.70 -2.35
C VAL A 64 -4.95 7.38 -2.99
N ILE A 65 -3.91 6.73 -2.44
CA ILE A 65 -3.63 5.31 -2.66
C ILE A 65 -4.09 4.55 -1.43
N ALA A 66 -4.92 3.52 -1.59
CA ALA A 66 -5.50 2.78 -0.47
C ALA A 66 -5.19 1.29 -0.54
N ASP A 67 -5.12 0.69 0.64
CA ASP A 67 -4.87 -0.74 0.82
C ASP A 67 -5.72 -1.30 1.97
N PHE A 68 -6.34 -2.46 1.75
CA PHE A 68 -7.27 -3.10 2.67
C PHE A 68 -6.59 -4.25 3.39
N LYS A 69 -6.67 -4.25 4.71
CA LYS A 69 -6.09 -5.30 5.53
C LYS A 69 -7.12 -5.91 6.47
N THR A 70 -7.17 -7.24 6.51
CA THR A 70 -7.85 -7.96 7.57
C THR A 70 -6.84 -8.33 8.66
N SER A 71 -7.21 -8.20 9.91
CA SER A 71 -6.32 -8.46 11.04
C SER A 71 -7.10 -8.89 12.29
N ASN A 72 -6.47 -9.69 13.13
CA ASN A 72 -7.04 -10.06 14.44
C ASN A 72 -6.93 -8.92 15.47
N SER A 73 -6.17 -7.86 15.17
CA SER A 73 -5.98 -6.72 16.05
C SER A 73 -5.77 -5.44 15.25
N PRO A 74 -6.18 -4.28 15.78
CA PRO A 74 -5.93 -3.00 15.15
C PRO A 74 -4.43 -2.72 14.90
N TYR A 75 -4.14 -1.90 13.89
CA TYR A 75 -2.79 -1.38 13.67
C TYR A 75 -2.55 -0.14 14.54
N ARG A 76 -1.28 0.20 14.76
CA ARG A 76 -0.88 1.42 15.46
C ARG A 76 0.09 2.21 14.59
N SER A 77 -0.22 3.46 14.35
CA SER A 77 0.65 4.39 13.60
C SER A 77 1.76 4.98 14.46
N SER A 78 1.58 5.04 15.78
CA SER A 78 2.58 5.53 16.73
C SER A 78 3.39 4.39 17.37
N PHE A 79 4.62 4.73 17.79
CA PHE A 79 5.47 3.79 18.52
C PHE A 79 4.83 3.44 19.87
N PRO A 80 4.71 2.16 20.21
CA PRO A 80 4.09 1.72 21.46
C PRO A 80 4.95 2.03 22.68
N GLU A 81 4.32 2.16 23.84
CA GLU A 81 5.02 2.31 25.11
C GLU A 81 5.81 1.05 25.47
N ARG A 82 6.83 1.24 26.33
CA ARG A 82 7.68 0.14 26.79
C ARG A 82 6.84 -0.90 27.52
N GLY A 83 6.90 -2.16 27.06
CA GLY A 83 6.14 -3.28 27.66
C GLY A 83 4.82 -3.61 26.94
N ASP A 84 4.30 -2.76 26.06
CA ASP A 84 3.10 -3.03 25.25
C ASP A 84 3.43 -3.95 24.06
N ARG A 85 3.50 -5.26 24.32
CA ARG A 85 3.81 -6.28 23.29
C ARG A 85 2.79 -6.31 22.17
N MET A 86 1.50 -6.09 22.46
CA MET A 86 0.45 -6.08 21.45
C MET A 86 0.54 -4.83 20.56
N GLY A 87 0.84 -3.69 21.15
CA GLY A 87 1.09 -2.45 20.42
C GLY A 87 2.27 -2.56 19.45
N TYR A 88 3.35 -3.24 19.84
CA TYR A 88 4.49 -3.51 18.96
C TYR A 88 4.09 -4.35 17.75
N GLY A 89 3.23 -5.35 17.92
CA GLY A 89 2.70 -6.15 16.82
C GLY A 89 1.91 -5.31 15.81
N GLY A 90 0.99 -4.48 16.30
CA GLY A 90 0.20 -3.56 15.49
C GLY A 90 1.06 -2.50 14.77
N PHE A 91 2.06 -1.95 15.47
CA PHE A 91 3.00 -0.98 14.90
C PHE A 91 3.87 -1.59 13.79
N ARG A 92 4.39 -2.80 13.99
CA ARG A 92 5.16 -3.51 12.95
C ARG A 92 4.34 -3.81 11.69
N LYS A 93 3.07 -4.19 11.86
CA LYS A 93 2.14 -4.41 10.73
C LYS A 93 1.91 -3.09 9.98
N PHE A 94 1.65 -2.01 10.71
CA PHE A 94 1.51 -0.68 10.13
C PHE A 94 2.75 -0.26 9.33
N GLN A 95 3.96 -0.37 9.91
CA GLN A 95 5.19 0.00 9.22
C GLN A 95 5.43 -0.79 7.92
N LYS A 96 5.11 -2.10 7.91
CA LYS A 96 5.23 -2.92 6.70
C LYS A 96 4.27 -2.43 5.61
N CYS A 97 3.02 -2.16 5.99
CA CYS A 97 2.01 -1.66 5.07
C CYS A 97 2.36 -0.27 4.56
N ALA A 98 2.83 0.64 5.42
CA ALA A 98 3.26 1.97 5.03
C ALA A 98 4.42 1.95 4.01
N GLN A 99 5.41 1.07 4.19
CA GLN A 99 6.48 0.87 3.20
C GLN A 99 5.96 0.30 1.89
N GLN A 100 4.99 -0.61 1.93
CA GLN A 100 4.33 -1.15 0.74
C GLN A 100 3.60 -0.05 -0.05
N MET A 101 2.83 0.79 0.66
CA MET A 101 2.12 1.92 0.06
C MET A 101 3.08 2.93 -0.57
N ALA A 102 4.19 3.24 0.09
CA ALA A 102 5.21 4.13 -0.43
C ALA A 102 5.87 3.56 -1.70
N ALA A 103 6.14 2.25 -1.72
CA ALA A 103 6.64 1.57 -2.93
C ALA A 103 5.63 1.66 -4.09
N TYR A 104 4.35 1.43 -3.83
CA TYR A 104 3.32 1.54 -4.86
C TYR A 104 3.18 2.96 -5.39
N ARG A 105 3.21 3.97 -4.51
CA ARG A 105 3.19 5.39 -4.88
C ARG A 105 4.36 5.75 -5.81
N LEU A 106 5.58 5.30 -5.46
CA LEU A 106 6.77 5.52 -6.29
C LEU A 106 6.63 4.89 -7.67
N ALA A 107 6.27 3.61 -7.74
CA ALA A 107 6.10 2.89 -9.01
C ALA A 107 4.98 3.51 -9.88
N LEU A 108 3.87 3.94 -9.27
CA LEU A 108 2.79 4.63 -9.96
C LEU A 108 3.29 5.95 -10.57
N ARG A 109 4.00 6.76 -9.77
CA ARG A 109 4.59 8.03 -10.21
C ARG A 109 5.56 7.82 -11.36
N GLU A 110 6.47 6.84 -11.26
CA GLU A 110 7.44 6.53 -12.32
C GLU A 110 6.75 6.11 -13.62
N ARG A 111 5.70 5.32 -13.52
CA ARG A 111 5.03 4.75 -14.69
C ARG A 111 4.06 5.71 -15.38
N THR A 112 3.34 6.52 -14.63
CA THR A 112 2.19 7.29 -15.14
C THR A 112 2.32 8.80 -14.93
N GLY A 113 3.25 9.25 -14.08
CA GLY A 113 3.31 10.63 -13.61
C GLY A 113 2.24 10.97 -12.55
N PHE A 114 1.33 10.04 -12.23
CA PHE A 114 0.29 10.26 -11.21
C PHE A 114 0.89 10.19 -9.80
N VAL A 115 0.71 11.24 -9.02
CA VAL A 115 1.23 11.33 -7.66
C VAL A 115 0.07 11.29 -6.68
N CYS A 116 0.06 10.31 -5.78
CA CYS A 116 -0.85 10.30 -4.66
C CYS A 116 -0.32 11.18 -3.54
N ASP A 117 -1.18 12.05 -3.00
CA ASP A 117 -0.83 13.00 -1.94
C ASP A 117 -0.73 12.29 -0.60
N VAL A 118 -1.61 11.31 -0.36
CA VAL A 118 -1.69 10.53 0.87
C VAL A 118 -1.90 9.05 0.58
N ALA A 119 -1.55 8.21 1.56
CA ALA A 119 -1.99 6.82 1.58
C ALA A 119 -3.05 6.60 2.67
N LEU A 120 -3.97 5.67 2.43
CA LEU A 120 -5.00 5.25 3.36
C LEU A 120 -4.92 3.74 3.58
N ILE A 121 -4.55 3.32 4.79
CA ILE A 121 -4.60 1.91 5.20
C ILE A 121 -5.91 1.68 5.93
N ILE A 122 -6.76 0.82 5.36
CA ILE A 122 -8.04 0.43 5.96
C ILE A 122 -7.87 -0.95 6.58
N VAL A 123 -7.93 -1.01 7.91
CA VAL A 123 -7.77 -2.25 8.67
C VAL A 123 -9.11 -2.67 9.23
N SER A 124 -9.60 -3.83 8.83
CA SER A 124 -10.80 -4.43 9.39
C SER A 124 -10.44 -5.60 10.30
N THR A 125 -11.05 -5.62 11.48
CA THR A 125 -11.01 -6.72 12.44
C THR A 125 -12.41 -7.29 12.64
N GLU A 126 -12.56 -8.39 13.36
CA GLU A 126 -13.89 -8.93 13.70
C GLU A 126 -14.77 -7.95 14.49
N LYS A 127 -14.16 -7.00 15.20
CA LYS A 127 -14.87 -6.11 16.12
C LYS A 127 -14.90 -4.66 15.69
N THR A 128 -13.91 -4.22 14.94
CA THR A 128 -13.73 -2.81 14.59
C THR A 128 -13.06 -2.67 13.22
N SER A 129 -13.23 -1.51 12.63
CA SER A 129 -12.43 -1.07 11.49
C SER A 129 -11.79 0.28 11.76
N GLN A 130 -10.66 0.54 11.14
CA GLN A 130 -9.93 1.80 11.26
C GLN A 130 -9.35 2.21 9.92
N GLY A 131 -9.42 3.51 9.60
CA GLY A 131 -8.68 4.14 8.52
C GLY A 131 -7.47 4.87 9.09
N ILE A 132 -6.29 4.61 8.55
CA ILE A 132 -5.05 5.29 8.96
C ILE A 132 -4.52 6.03 7.74
N PHE A 133 -4.54 7.35 7.81
CA PHE A 133 -3.92 8.21 6.80
C PHE A 133 -2.42 8.35 7.04
N ILE A 134 -1.67 8.36 5.96
CA ILE A 134 -0.22 8.60 5.93
C ILE A 134 -0.02 9.78 4.99
N ASP A 135 0.46 10.89 5.51
CA ASP A 135 0.72 12.11 4.75
C ASP A 135 1.95 11.98 3.81
N SER A 136 2.14 12.97 2.96
CA SER A 136 3.22 12.99 1.97
C SER A 136 4.60 12.86 2.61
N ASP A 137 4.87 13.58 3.71
CA ASP A 137 6.17 13.57 4.37
C ASP A 137 6.50 12.21 4.98
N GLN A 138 5.50 11.59 5.59
CA GLN A 138 5.60 10.23 6.10
C GLN A 138 5.81 9.22 4.97
N MET A 139 5.10 9.40 3.84
CA MET A 139 5.28 8.55 2.66
C MET A 139 6.70 8.62 2.11
N ASP A 140 7.30 9.80 2.04
CA ASP A 140 8.68 10.00 1.58
C ASP A 140 9.69 9.31 2.51
N LEU A 141 9.45 9.35 3.82
CA LEU A 141 10.25 8.60 4.79
C LEU A 141 10.14 7.07 4.59
N TYR A 142 8.93 6.55 4.34
CA TYR A 142 8.73 5.12 4.11
C TYR A 142 9.25 4.68 2.74
N GLU A 143 9.18 5.53 1.71
CA GLU A 143 9.81 5.32 0.41
C GLU A 143 11.32 5.12 0.55
N SER A 144 12.00 6.03 1.26
CA SER A 144 13.44 5.93 1.54
C SER A 144 13.80 4.64 2.28
N ARG A 145 13.00 4.23 3.24
CA ARG A 145 13.20 2.97 3.99
C ARG A 145 12.99 1.75 3.11
N PHE A 146 11.98 1.78 2.24
CA PHE A 146 11.72 0.70 1.29
C PHE A 146 12.88 0.55 0.31
N LEU A 147 13.33 1.64 -0.31
CA LEU A 147 14.41 1.64 -1.29
C LEU A 147 15.72 1.11 -0.70
N LYS A 148 16.05 1.50 0.54
CA LYS A 148 17.21 0.94 1.25
C LYS A 148 17.12 -0.59 1.41
N ARG A 149 15.93 -1.10 1.73
CA ARG A 149 15.72 -2.56 1.86
C ARG A 149 15.75 -3.28 0.51
N ALA A 150 15.17 -2.68 -0.52
CA ALA A 150 15.20 -3.22 -1.87
C ALA A 150 16.65 -3.32 -2.38
N GLN A 151 17.47 -2.28 -2.17
CA GLN A 151 18.89 -2.30 -2.52
C GLN A 151 19.63 -3.41 -1.75
N GLN A 152 19.44 -3.53 -0.44
CA GLN A 152 20.05 -4.61 0.35
C GLN A 152 19.66 -6.01 -0.16
N PHE A 153 18.41 -6.17 -0.60
CA PHE A 153 17.98 -7.43 -1.19
C PHE A 153 18.70 -7.72 -2.52
N HIS A 154 18.82 -6.72 -3.39
CA HIS A 154 19.51 -6.86 -4.66
C HIS A 154 20.98 -7.19 -4.46
N ASP A 155 21.67 -6.48 -3.56
CA ASP A 155 23.08 -6.72 -3.24
C ASP A 155 23.33 -8.17 -2.72
N MET A 156 22.41 -8.69 -1.91
CA MET A 156 22.56 -10.02 -1.31
C MET A 156 22.22 -11.18 -2.25
N TYR A 157 21.22 -11.00 -3.12
CA TYR A 157 20.62 -12.13 -3.82
C TYR A 157 20.75 -12.05 -5.35
N ILE A 158 20.88 -10.87 -5.94
CA ILE A 158 20.92 -10.73 -7.40
C ILE A 158 22.35 -10.58 -7.91
N ASP A 159 23.21 -9.84 -7.22
CA ASP A 159 24.59 -9.64 -7.65
C ASP A 159 25.46 -10.89 -7.44
N ASN A 160 25.13 -11.74 -6.46
CA ASN A 160 25.82 -13.01 -6.24
C ASN A 160 25.56 -14.08 -7.35
N ASP A 161 24.38 -14.06 -7.96
CA ASP A 161 24.08 -14.99 -9.08
C ASP A 161 24.86 -14.64 -10.35
N SER A 162 25.22 -13.39 -10.55
CA SER A 162 26.04 -12.93 -11.66
C SER A 162 27.50 -13.41 -11.55
N GLN A 163 28.02 -13.56 -10.34
CA GLN A 163 29.39 -14.05 -10.10
C GLN A 163 29.49 -15.57 -10.19
N ALA A 164 28.41 -16.31 -9.87
CA ALA A 164 28.39 -17.76 -9.98
C ALA A 164 28.33 -18.26 -11.45
N ALA A 165 27.74 -17.48 -12.35
CA ALA A 165 27.65 -17.81 -13.77
C ALA A 165 29.00 -17.61 -14.51
N ASP A 166 29.87 -16.73 -14.06
CA ASP A 166 31.18 -16.42 -14.69
C ASP A 166 32.28 -17.43 -14.30
N CYS A 167 32.07 -18.19 -13.23
CA CYS A 167 33.01 -19.26 -12.80
C CYS A 167 32.79 -20.63 -13.48
N SER A 168 31.87 -20.71 -14.45
CA SER A 168 31.49 -21.99 -15.11
C SER A 168 31.91 -22.05 -16.59
N GLN A 169 32.87 -21.22 -17.01
CA GLN A 169 33.47 -21.27 -18.35
C GLN A 169 34.91 -21.78 -18.32
#